data_646107ff61bcee7a0f11e91f862f49f0
#
_entry.id   646107ff61bcee7a0f11e91f862f49f0
#
_cell.length_a   1.000
_cell.length_b   1.000
_cell.length_c   1.000
_cell.angle_alpha   90.00
_cell.angle_beta   90.00
_cell.angle_gamma   90.00
#
_symmetry.space_group_name_H-M   'P 1'
#
loop_
_entity.id
_entity.type
_entity.pdbx_description
1 polymer ?
#
loop_
_entity_poly.entity_id
_entity_poly.type
_entity_poly.pdbx_seq_one_letter_code
_entity_poly.pdbx_strand_id
1 'polypeptide(L)'
;DRMTELKIKNGIMKSVFITFDQAFYERILALLDRQNCRGFSYWQQLQGRGSVKGEPHYGSHAWPSMCSAIMTVVDDTKVEPLLDALHKMDKETEQLGLRAFVWNIEKTI
;
A
#
# COMPACT_ATOMS: atom_id res chain seq x y z
N ASP A 1 -17.72 13.39 9.80
CA ASP A 1 -18.23 14.59 10.45
C ASP A 1 -17.42 15.81 10.02
N ARG A 2 -17.77 16.97 10.58
CA ARG A 2 -17.13 18.21 10.19
C ARG A 2 -15.64 18.24 10.51
N MET A 3 -15.23 17.68 11.63
CA MET A 3 -13.80 17.62 11.99
C MET A 3 -13.01 16.76 11.03
N THR A 4 -13.59 15.65 10.62
CA THR A 4 -12.98 14.78 9.62
C THR A 4 -12.85 15.50 8.29
N GLU A 5 -13.89 16.23 7.88
CA GLU A 5 -13.84 17.00 6.66
C GLU A 5 -12.73 18.06 6.68
N LEU A 6 -12.55 18.75 7.81
CA LEU A 6 -11.52 19.75 7.94
C LEU A 6 -10.13 19.12 7.88
N LYS A 7 -9.94 17.97 8.51
CA LYS A 7 -8.67 17.24 8.45
C LYS A 7 -8.31 16.88 7.00
N ILE A 8 -9.27 16.37 6.27
CA ILE A 8 -9.04 16.00 4.87
C ILE A 8 -8.69 17.24 4.04
N LYS A 9 -9.44 18.32 4.22
CA LYS A 9 -9.23 19.56 3.48
C LYS A 9 -7.85 20.17 3.77
N ASN A 10 -7.31 19.93 4.95
CA ASN A 10 -6.01 20.48 5.35
C ASN A 10 -4.85 19.54 5.08
N GLY A 11 -5.06 18.49 4.28
CA GLY A 11 -3.99 17.59 3.90
C GLY A 11 -3.47 16.71 5.02
N ILE A 12 -4.29 16.50 6.07
CA ILE A 12 -3.92 15.61 7.19
C ILE A 12 -4.11 14.16 6.82
N MET A 13 -4.92 13.89 5.81
CA MET A 13 -5.13 12.54 5.30
C MET A 13 -4.13 12.21 4.22
N LYS A 14 -3.70 10.97 4.20
CA LYS A 14 -2.71 10.47 3.25
C LYS A 14 -3.28 9.28 2.50
N SER A 15 -2.86 9.15 1.26
CA SER A 15 -3.10 7.94 0.49
C SER A 15 -1.87 7.05 0.58
N VAL A 16 -2.08 5.78 0.86
CA VAL A 16 -1.00 4.78 0.87
C VAL A 16 -1.34 3.76 -0.22
N PHE A 17 -0.46 3.67 -1.20
CA PHE A 17 -0.61 2.75 -2.31
C PHE A 17 0.40 1.63 -2.15
N ILE A 18 -0.10 0.39 -2.05
CA ILE A 18 0.70 -0.77 -1.69
C ILE A 18 0.63 -1.77 -2.83
N THR A 19 1.78 -2.19 -3.35
CA THR A 19 1.84 -3.26 -4.34
C THR A 19 2.59 -4.45 -3.77
N PHE A 20 2.16 -5.65 -4.13
CA PHE A 20 2.70 -6.88 -3.54
C PHE A 20 2.36 -8.08 -4.42
N ASP A 21 3.03 -9.20 -4.17
CA ASP A 21 2.70 -10.46 -4.84
C ASP A 21 1.31 -10.90 -4.41
N GLN A 22 0.47 -11.23 -5.41
CA GLN A 22 -0.94 -11.53 -5.14
C GLN A 22 -1.15 -12.73 -4.21
N ALA A 23 -0.17 -13.60 -4.10
CA ALA A 23 -0.26 -14.76 -3.20
C ALA A 23 -0.36 -14.35 -1.73
N PHE A 24 0.02 -13.11 -1.42
CA PHE A 24 0.05 -12.64 -0.03
C PHE A 24 -1.12 -11.72 0.33
N TYR A 25 -2.14 -11.68 -0.50
CA TYR A 25 -3.29 -10.80 -0.29
C TYR A 25 -3.90 -10.92 1.12
N GLU A 26 -4.16 -12.15 1.57
CA GLU A 26 -4.78 -12.35 2.88
C GLU A 26 -3.90 -11.83 4.01
N ARG A 27 -2.59 -11.97 3.88
CA ARG A 27 -1.66 -11.47 4.89
C ARG A 27 -1.62 -9.95 4.93
N ILE A 28 -1.71 -9.31 3.76
CA ILE A 28 -1.78 -7.86 3.69
C ILE A 28 -3.08 -7.36 4.33
N LEU A 29 -4.21 -8.00 4.05
CA LEU A 29 -5.47 -7.64 4.68
C LEU A 29 -5.42 -7.76 6.20
N ALA A 30 -4.83 -8.84 6.70
CA ALA A 30 -4.70 -9.02 8.14
C ALA A 30 -3.84 -7.91 8.76
N LEU A 31 -2.78 -7.51 8.07
CA LEU A 31 -1.94 -6.41 8.54
C LEU A 31 -2.72 -5.10 8.58
N LEU A 32 -3.47 -4.80 7.52
CA LEU A 32 -4.29 -3.58 7.47
C LEU A 32 -5.30 -3.55 8.60
N ASP A 33 -5.93 -4.69 8.89
CA ASP A 33 -6.88 -4.79 10.01
C ASP A 33 -6.19 -4.51 11.34
N ARG A 34 -5.02 -5.08 11.57
CA ARG A 34 -4.27 -4.84 12.81
C ARG A 34 -3.87 -3.37 12.95
N GLN A 35 -3.60 -2.71 11.84
CA GLN A 35 -3.24 -1.30 11.85
C GLN A 35 -4.46 -0.38 11.83
N ASN A 36 -5.65 -0.96 11.86
CA ASN A 36 -6.90 -0.21 11.85
C ASN A 36 -7.09 0.62 10.57
N CYS A 37 -6.62 0.09 9.45
CA CYS A 37 -6.71 0.71 8.15
C CYS A 37 -7.65 -0.13 7.28
N ARG A 38 -8.95 -0.08 7.59
CA ARG A 38 -9.91 -1.03 7.03
C ARG A 38 -10.50 -0.65 5.67
N GLY A 39 -10.55 0.63 5.37
CA GLY A 39 -11.10 1.08 4.09
C GLY A 39 -10.03 1.01 3.01
N PHE A 40 -10.33 0.36 1.91
CA PHE A 40 -9.35 0.26 0.83
C PHE A 40 -10.02 -0.02 -0.50
N SER A 41 -9.27 0.27 -1.58
CA SER A 41 -9.58 -0.18 -2.92
C SER A 41 -8.55 -1.22 -3.32
N TYR A 42 -8.96 -2.23 -4.05
CA TYR A 42 -8.12 -3.37 -4.38
C TYR A 42 -8.11 -3.62 -5.89
N TRP A 43 -6.91 -3.80 -6.43
CA TRP A 43 -6.69 -4.23 -7.80
C TRP A 43 -6.05 -5.60 -7.77
N GLN A 44 -6.79 -6.60 -8.21
CA GLN A 44 -6.33 -7.98 -8.11
C GLN A 44 -5.09 -8.25 -8.94
N GLN A 45 -4.99 -7.64 -10.10
CA GLN A 45 -3.87 -7.91 -11.00
C GLN A 45 -3.40 -6.63 -11.67
N LEU A 46 -2.10 -6.39 -11.56
CA LEU A 46 -1.42 -5.27 -12.18
C LEU A 46 -0.19 -5.79 -12.89
N GLN A 47 0.25 -5.05 -13.90
CA GLN A 47 1.52 -5.29 -14.57
C GLN A 47 2.43 -4.09 -14.33
N GLY A 48 3.73 -4.36 -14.25
CA GLY A 48 4.67 -3.31 -14.03
C GLY A 48 6.08 -3.73 -14.33
N ARG A 49 6.99 -2.80 -14.17
CA ARG A 49 8.42 -3.04 -14.30
C ARG A 49 9.10 -2.60 -13.02
N GLY A 50 9.93 -3.48 -12.48
CA GLY A 50 10.59 -3.21 -11.22
C GLY A 50 12.03 -2.78 -11.36
N SER A 51 12.51 -2.55 -12.56
CA SER A 51 13.89 -2.12 -12.74
C SER A 51 13.98 -0.93 -13.68
N VAL A 52 15.06 -0.18 -13.52
CA VAL A 52 15.35 0.98 -14.36
C VAL A 52 15.55 0.59 -15.82
N LYS A 53 15.99 -0.63 -16.06
CA LYS A 53 16.19 -1.15 -17.42
C LYS A 53 14.87 -1.46 -18.09
N GLY A 54 13.78 -1.42 -17.35
CA GLY A 54 12.45 -1.54 -17.92
C GLY A 54 12.03 -2.92 -18.31
N GLU A 55 12.68 -3.94 -17.82
CA GLU A 55 12.28 -5.31 -18.09
C GLU A 55 11.08 -5.69 -17.25
N PRO A 56 10.09 -6.39 -17.81
CA PRO A 56 8.99 -6.91 -17.00
C PRO A 56 9.51 -7.93 -16.00
N HIS A 57 8.87 -8.00 -14.86
CA HIS A 57 9.25 -8.94 -13.83
C HIS A 57 8.39 -10.18 -13.91
N TYR A 58 9.05 -11.30 -14.10
CA TYR A 58 8.40 -12.60 -14.17
C TYR A 58 8.91 -13.46 -13.04
N GLY A 59 8.41 -13.19 -11.84
CA GLY A 59 8.75 -13.98 -10.66
C GLY A 59 10.10 -13.68 -10.07
N SER A 60 10.72 -12.57 -10.43
CA SER A 60 11.95 -12.16 -9.78
C SER A 60 11.72 -10.93 -8.94
N HIS A 61 12.58 -10.70 -8.17
CA HIS A 61 12.80 -9.96 -6.98
C HIS A 61 12.04 -8.70 -6.71
N ALA A 62 12.37 -7.62 -7.26
CA ALA A 62 11.96 -6.33 -6.74
C ALA A 62 10.48 -6.03 -7.00
N TRP A 63 9.91 -6.65 -8.03
CA TRP A 63 8.53 -6.40 -8.42
C TRP A 63 7.92 -7.69 -8.96
N PRO A 64 6.96 -8.28 -8.28
CA PRO A 64 6.44 -9.59 -8.66
C PRO A 64 5.69 -9.55 -10.00
N SER A 65 5.76 -10.65 -10.73
CA SER A 65 5.08 -10.75 -12.03
C SER A 65 3.56 -10.77 -11.89
N MET A 66 3.07 -11.34 -10.79
CA MET A 66 1.64 -11.38 -10.47
C MET A 66 1.38 -10.43 -9.32
N CYS A 67 1.30 -9.18 -9.65
CA CYS A 67 1.22 -8.10 -8.68
C CYS A 67 -0.22 -7.69 -8.42
N SER A 68 -0.55 -7.45 -7.17
CA SER A 68 -1.80 -6.83 -6.77
C SER A 68 -1.52 -5.48 -6.13
N ALA A 69 -2.54 -4.65 -6.00
CA ALA A 69 -2.39 -3.35 -5.35
C ALA A 69 -3.58 -3.05 -4.44
N ILE A 70 -3.29 -2.35 -3.37
CA ILE A 70 -4.29 -1.82 -2.47
C ILE A 70 -3.99 -0.35 -2.26
N MET A 71 -5.02 0.48 -2.29
CA MET A 71 -4.91 1.87 -1.89
C MET A 71 -5.81 2.10 -0.68
N THR A 72 -5.25 2.64 0.38
CA THR A 72 -6.00 3.01 1.57
C THR A 72 -5.73 4.47 1.89
N VAL A 73 -6.76 5.16 2.37
CA VAL A 73 -6.63 6.56 2.79
C VAL A 73 -6.73 6.58 4.30
N VAL A 74 -5.72 7.13 4.94
CA VAL A 74 -5.59 7.08 6.39
C VAL A 74 -5.21 8.44 6.94
N ASP A 75 -5.46 8.62 8.24
CA ASP A 75 -4.94 9.77 8.97
C ASP A 75 -3.41 9.71 8.94
N ASP A 76 -2.77 10.87 8.87
CA ASP A 76 -1.31 10.92 8.78
C ASP A 76 -0.62 10.27 9.98
N THR A 77 -1.27 10.22 11.14
CA THR A 77 -0.73 9.56 12.32
C THR A 77 -0.58 8.05 12.16
N LYS A 78 -1.29 7.46 11.19
CA LYS A 78 -1.22 6.02 10.94
C LYS A 78 -0.15 5.63 9.92
N VAL A 79 0.41 6.60 9.22
CA VAL A 79 1.33 6.32 8.11
C VAL A 79 2.59 5.59 8.59
N GLU A 80 3.29 6.16 9.56
CA GLU A 80 4.56 5.56 10.03
C GLU A 80 4.36 4.16 10.60
N PRO A 81 3.38 3.92 11.50
CA PRO A 81 3.16 2.56 11.98
C PRO A 81 2.79 1.58 10.87
N LEU A 82 2.01 2.03 9.89
CA LEU A 82 1.64 1.18 8.76
C LEU A 82 2.85 0.85 7.92
N LEU A 83 3.66 1.84 7.56
CA LEU A 83 4.86 1.60 6.77
C LEU A 83 5.85 0.69 7.50
N ASP A 84 6.01 0.89 8.81
CA ASP A 84 6.89 0.03 9.61
C ASP A 84 6.42 -1.41 9.60
N ALA A 85 5.11 -1.64 9.75
CA ALA A 85 4.55 -2.98 9.72
C ALA A 85 4.73 -3.64 8.35
N LEU A 86 4.49 -2.88 7.29
CA LEU A 86 4.67 -3.37 5.93
C LEU A 86 6.15 -3.71 5.66
N HIS A 87 7.05 -2.83 6.07
CA HIS A 87 8.48 -3.04 5.88
C HIS A 87 8.96 -4.30 6.60
N LYS A 88 8.49 -4.48 7.84
CA LYS A 88 8.82 -5.66 8.61
C LYS A 88 8.34 -6.94 7.91
N MET A 89 7.10 -6.93 7.43
CA MET A 89 6.55 -8.06 6.70
C MET A 89 7.37 -8.37 5.45
N ASP A 90 7.75 -7.33 4.70
CA ASP A 90 8.53 -7.49 3.48
C ASP A 90 9.89 -8.13 3.77
N LYS A 91 10.55 -7.68 4.85
CA LYS A 91 11.86 -8.23 5.24
C LYS A 91 11.77 -9.68 5.69
N GLU A 92 10.65 -10.07 6.28
CA GLU A 92 10.45 -11.41 6.81
C GLU A 92 9.88 -12.39 5.79
N THR A 93 9.44 -11.90 4.65
CA THR A 93 8.74 -12.72 3.67
C THR A 93 9.42 -12.64 2.32
N GLU A 94 10.15 -13.69 1.98
CA GLU A 94 10.79 -13.78 0.67
C GLU A 94 9.74 -13.71 -0.43
N GLN A 95 10.07 -13.03 -1.53
CA GLN A 95 9.22 -12.94 -2.72
C GLN A 95 7.92 -12.16 -2.52
N LEU A 96 7.76 -11.48 -1.41
CA LEU A 96 6.59 -10.62 -1.24
C LEU A 96 6.62 -9.45 -2.23
N GLY A 97 7.80 -8.90 -2.48
CA GLY A 97 7.98 -7.84 -3.47
C GLY A 97 7.18 -6.60 -3.16
N LEU A 98 7.09 -6.25 -1.89
CA LEU A 98 6.21 -5.19 -1.44
C LEU A 98 6.81 -3.82 -1.74
N ARG A 99 5.96 -2.93 -2.24
CA ARG A 99 6.27 -1.51 -2.36
C ARG A 99 5.11 -0.72 -1.78
N ALA A 100 5.41 0.39 -1.15
CA ALA A 100 4.38 1.27 -0.62
C ALA A 100 4.78 2.71 -0.87
N PHE A 101 3.82 3.50 -1.32
CA PHE A 101 4.02 4.91 -1.65
C PHE A 101 2.97 5.73 -0.94
N VAL A 102 3.35 6.89 -0.45
CA VAL A 102 2.45 7.76 0.31
C VAL A 102 2.43 9.13 -0.34
N TRP A 103 1.22 9.68 -0.49
CA TRP A 103 1.08 11.06 -0.94
C TRP A 103 -0.09 11.74 -0.25
N ASN A 104 -0.09 13.06 -0.34
CA ASN A 104 -1.13 13.87 0.29
C ASN A 104 -2.45 13.77 -0.46
N ILE A 105 -3.53 13.76 0.29
CA ILE A 105 -4.86 13.98 -0.28
C ILE A 105 -5.11 15.48 -0.23
N GLU A 106 -5.13 16.11 -1.38
CA GLU A 106 -5.37 17.56 -1.45
C GLU A 106 -6.83 17.89 -1.24
N LYS A 107 -7.72 17.12 -1.86
CA LYS A 107 -9.15 17.36 -1.83
C LYS A 107 -9.90 16.04 -1.89
N THR A 108 -11.08 16.03 -1.29
CA THR A 108 -11.97 14.89 -1.36
C THR A 108 -13.41 15.38 -1.32
N ILE A 109 -14.30 14.51 -1.65
CA ILE A 109 -15.74 14.78 -1.51
C ILE A 109 -16.30 14.00 -0.34
#